data_b24d1459a10c41583ca938b6062b681b
#
_entry.id   b24d1459a10c41583ca938b6062b681b
#
_cell.length_a   1.000
_cell.length_b   1.000
_cell.length_c   1.000
_cell.angle_alpha   90.00
_cell.angle_beta   90.00
_cell.angle_gamma   90.00
#
_symmetry.space_group_name_H-M   'P 1'
#
loop_
_entity.id
_entity.type
_entity.pdbx_description
1 polymer ?
#
loop_
_entity_poly.entity_id
_entity_poly.type
_entity_poly.pdbx_seq_one_letter_code
_entity_poly.pdbx_strand_id
1 'polypeptide(L)'
;MEFNEKLQELRKQKGMTQEELAEALWVSRAAVSKWESGRGYPSIDSLKEISKFFSVSIDTLLSGDQILTIAEEDRKQTEARCLDLIFGLLDLSAASFLFLPIFGQQTAGRLAEVSLLRLTGLAPYLHVAYLIPVTGLILLGILTLALQNIRNSLWLRVKRKLSLVLSGVGTFLFILSPQPYAAAFLFLLLLIKALTLSKRQ
;
A
#
# COMPACT_ATOMS: atom_id res chain seq x y z
N MET A 1 1.98 -24.63 27.78
CA MET A 1 1.16 -25.06 26.66
C MET A 1 1.11 -23.89 25.67
N GLU A 2 1.56 -24.12 24.47
CA GLU A 2 1.63 -23.07 23.45
C GLU A 2 0.24 -22.77 22.86
N PHE A 3 0.07 -21.59 22.24
CA PHE A 3 -1.20 -21.17 21.64
C PHE A 3 -1.80 -22.20 20.67
N ASN A 4 -0.96 -22.74 19.79
CA ASN A 4 -1.35 -23.75 18.80
C ASN A 4 -1.96 -25.00 19.44
N GLU A 5 -1.37 -25.47 20.51
CA GLU A 5 -1.84 -26.63 21.27
C GLU A 5 -3.19 -26.35 21.95
N LYS A 6 -3.29 -25.17 22.62
CA LYS A 6 -4.52 -24.73 23.28
C LYS A 6 -5.68 -24.57 22.29
N LEU A 7 -5.43 -23.93 21.13
CA LEU A 7 -6.46 -23.77 20.11
C LEU A 7 -6.96 -25.12 19.59
N GLN A 8 -6.02 -26.03 19.31
CA GLN A 8 -6.37 -27.37 18.85
C GLN A 8 -7.17 -28.15 19.92
N GLU A 9 -6.79 -28.01 21.18
CA GLU A 9 -7.50 -28.65 22.28
C GLU A 9 -8.92 -28.10 22.43
N LEU A 10 -9.10 -26.80 22.46
CA LEU A 10 -10.42 -26.14 22.53
C LEU A 10 -11.33 -26.55 21.37
N ARG A 11 -10.81 -26.63 20.17
CA ARG A 11 -11.56 -27.09 19.00
C ARG A 11 -11.99 -28.54 19.14
N LYS A 12 -11.07 -29.42 19.53
CA LYS A 12 -11.35 -30.85 19.74
C LYS A 12 -12.37 -31.08 20.87
N GLN A 13 -12.30 -30.32 21.95
CA GLN A 13 -13.28 -30.36 23.03
C GLN A 13 -14.69 -30.02 22.58
N LYS A 14 -14.82 -29.10 21.59
CA LYS A 14 -16.11 -28.81 20.95
C LYS A 14 -16.49 -29.80 19.84
N GLY A 15 -15.68 -30.80 19.54
CA GLY A 15 -15.93 -31.81 18.50
C GLY A 15 -15.84 -31.27 17.06
N MET A 16 -15.20 -30.10 16.85
CA MET A 16 -15.18 -29.40 15.56
C MET A 16 -13.99 -29.83 14.70
N THR A 17 -14.20 -29.83 13.39
CA THR A 17 -13.13 -29.87 12.38
C THR A 17 -12.48 -28.49 12.20
N GLN A 18 -11.32 -28.43 11.55
CA GLN A 18 -10.68 -27.14 11.21
C GLN A 18 -11.55 -26.29 10.27
N GLU A 19 -12.35 -26.93 9.40
CA GLU A 19 -13.29 -26.26 8.49
C GLU A 19 -14.43 -25.58 9.27
N GLU A 20 -15.10 -26.33 10.15
CA GLU A 20 -16.19 -25.81 10.98
C GLU A 20 -15.72 -24.67 11.91
N LEU A 21 -14.50 -24.76 12.47
CA LEU A 21 -13.92 -23.65 13.24
C LEU A 21 -13.64 -22.43 12.36
N ALA A 22 -13.16 -22.64 11.15
CA ALA A 22 -12.89 -21.56 10.20
C ALA A 22 -14.17 -20.83 9.81
N GLU A 23 -15.24 -21.55 9.53
CA GLU A 23 -16.57 -20.98 9.25
C GLU A 23 -17.10 -20.18 10.45
N ALA A 24 -17.02 -20.75 11.65
CA ALA A 24 -17.48 -20.11 12.89
C ALA A 24 -16.73 -18.82 13.21
N LEU A 25 -15.46 -18.71 12.83
CA LEU A 25 -14.60 -17.54 13.05
C LEU A 25 -14.52 -16.60 11.83
N TRP A 26 -15.24 -16.91 10.74
CA TRP A 26 -15.23 -16.12 9.48
C TRP A 26 -13.82 -15.97 8.88
N VAL A 27 -13.02 -17.03 8.96
CA VAL A 27 -11.66 -17.10 8.42
C VAL A 27 -11.49 -18.27 7.44
N SER A 28 -10.37 -18.33 6.73
CA SER A 28 -10.09 -19.49 5.88
C SER A 28 -9.63 -20.71 6.70
N ARG A 29 -9.95 -21.93 6.24
CA ARG A 29 -9.39 -23.17 6.81
C ARG A 29 -7.87 -23.14 6.86
N ALA A 30 -7.22 -22.57 5.84
CA ALA A 30 -5.77 -22.42 5.78
C ALA A 30 -5.22 -21.56 6.94
N ALA A 31 -5.98 -20.55 7.40
CA ALA A 31 -5.61 -19.75 8.56
C ALA A 31 -5.64 -20.59 9.84
N VAL A 32 -6.72 -21.32 10.08
CA VAL A 32 -6.83 -22.22 11.24
C VAL A 32 -5.73 -23.27 11.25
N SER A 33 -5.47 -23.91 10.09
CA SER A 33 -4.39 -24.89 9.93
C SER A 33 -3.01 -24.29 10.23
N LYS A 34 -2.77 -23.05 9.80
CA LYS A 34 -1.52 -22.31 10.08
C LYS A 34 -1.36 -22.04 11.58
N TRP A 35 -2.42 -21.64 12.25
CA TRP A 35 -2.42 -21.35 13.69
C TRP A 35 -2.17 -22.61 14.52
N GLU A 36 -2.89 -23.69 14.23
CA GLU A 36 -2.75 -24.96 14.97
C GLU A 36 -1.42 -25.68 14.70
N SER A 37 -0.76 -25.38 13.58
CA SER A 37 0.58 -25.92 13.28
C SER A 37 1.73 -25.07 13.82
N GLY A 38 1.44 -23.96 14.55
CA GLY A 38 2.47 -23.07 15.10
C GLY A 38 3.22 -22.24 14.06
N ARG A 39 2.78 -22.25 12.77
CA ARG A 39 3.44 -21.50 11.69
C ARG A 39 3.06 -20.02 11.64
N GLY A 40 2.29 -19.54 12.60
CA GLY A 40 1.93 -18.14 12.77
C GLY A 40 0.77 -17.97 13.73
N TYR A 41 0.56 -16.72 14.13
CA TYR A 41 -0.49 -16.33 15.06
C TYR A 41 -1.68 -15.70 14.34
N PRO A 42 -2.89 -15.73 14.94
CA PRO A 42 -4.02 -14.93 14.49
C PRO A 42 -3.76 -13.44 14.70
N SER A 43 -4.48 -12.59 13.96
CA SER A 43 -4.52 -11.14 14.23
C SER A 43 -5.22 -10.88 15.58
N ILE A 44 -5.06 -9.64 16.11
CA ILE A 44 -5.74 -9.24 17.35
C ILE A 44 -7.26 -9.39 17.24
N ASP A 45 -7.84 -9.07 16.09
CA ASP A 45 -9.27 -9.22 15.87
C ASP A 45 -9.69 -10.69 15.84
N SER A 46 -8.92 -11.55 15.17
CA SER A 46 -9.17 -13.01 15.20
C SER A 46 -9.01 -13.59 16.60
N LEU A 47 -8.05 -13.10 17.41
CA LEU A 47 -7.90 -13.51 18.81
C LEU A 47 -9.12 -13.14 19.67
N LYS A 48 -9.69 -11.95 19.46
CA LYS A 48 -10.92 -11.54 20.14
C LYS A 48 -12.10 -12.47 19.78
N GLU A 49 -12.22 -12.82 18.49
CA GLU A 49 -13.29 -13.74 18.06
C GLU A 49 -13.07 -15.17 18.60
N ILE A 50 -11.82 -15.68 18.63
CA ILE A 50 -11.48 -16.97 19.27
C ILE A 50 -11.84 -16.93 20.77
N SER A 51 -11.43 -15.88 21.47
CA SER A 51 -11.72 -15.67 22.90
C SER A 51 -13.23 -15.68 23.18
N LYS A 52 -14.03 -14.97 22.40
CA LYS A 52 -15.49 -14.96 22.50
C LYS A 52 -16.10 -16.32 22.20
N PHE A 53 -15.69 -16.95 21.09
CA PHE A 53 -16.25 -18.21 20.62
C PHE A 53 -16.04 -19.36 21.63
N PHE A 54 -14.85 -19.40 22.22
CA PHE A 54 -14.52 -20.42 23.24
C PHE A 54 -14.82 -19.97 24.67
N SER A 55 -15.24 -18.71 24.89
CA SER A 55 -15.49 -18.13 26.21
C SER A 55 -14.27 -18.22 27.14
N VAL A 56 -13.08 -17.99 26.59
CA VAL A 56 -11.80 -17.97 27.32
C VAL A 56 -11.15 -16.60 27.21
N SER A 57 -10.35 -16.18 28.19
CA SER A 57 -9.64 -14.91 28.09
C SER A 57 -8.46 -15.01 27.10
N ILE A 58 -8.06 -13.87 26.51
CA ILE A 58 -6.88 -13.82 25.63
C ILE A 58 -5.62 -14.21 26.43
N ASP A 59 -5.52 -13.81 27.70
CA ASP A 59 -4.40 -14.17 28.57
C ASP A 59 -4.33 -15.68 28.85
N THR A 60 -5.47 -16.37 28.78
CA THR A 60 -5.52 -17.83 28.87
C THR A 60 -5.00 -18.47 27.58
N LEU A 61 -5.27 -17.85 26.43
CA LEU A 61 -4.85 -18.35 25.11
C LEU A 61 -3.36 -18.12 24.86
N LEU A 62 -2.83 -16.98 25.29
CA LEU A 62 -1.48 -16.48 24.97
C LEU A 62 -0.71 -16.15 26.25
N SER A 63 0.62 -16.28 26.18
CA SER A 63 1.52 -15.69 27.17
C SER A 63 1.70 -14.17 26.88
N GLY A 64 2.12 -13.41 27.90
CA GLY A 64 2.37 -11.96 27.72
C GLY A 64 3.32 -11.64 26.57
N ASP A 65 4.40 -12.43 26.40
CA ASP A 65 5.37 -12.23 25.31
C ASP A 65 4.76 -12.49 23.94
N GLN A 66 3.86 -13.48 23.84
CA GLN A 66 3.14 -13.78 22.59
C GLN A 66 2.18 -12.64 22.21
N ILE A 67 1.50 -12.04 23.19
CA ILE A 67 0.63 -10.87 22.97
C ILE A 67 1.43 -9.69 22.42
N LEU A 68 2.61 -9.41 22.99
CA LEU A 68 3.50 -8.33 22.51
C LEU A 68 3.96 -8.58 21.08
N THR A 69 4.37 -9.81 20.76
CA THR A 69 4.81 -10.18 19.41
C THR A 69 3.70 -9.97 18.38
N ILE A 70 2.48 -10.42 18.69
CA ILE A 70 1.31 -10.26 17.79
C ILE A 70 0.96 -8.78 17.63
N ALA A 71 0.98 -7.99 18.72
CA ALA A 71 0.70 -6.57 18.66
C ALA A 71 1.73 -5.82 17.79
N GLU A 72 3.00 -6.19 17.87
CA GLU A 72 4.05 -5.61 17.02
C GLU A 72 3.88 -6.00 15.54
N GLU A 73 3.53 -7.23 15.24
CA GLU A 73 3.27 -7.68 13.87
C GLU A 73 2.06 -6.97 13.26
N ASP A 74 0.95 -6.86 13.99
CA ASP A 74 -0.25 -6.13 13.56
C ASP A 74 0.05 -4.63 13.33
N ARG A 75 0.82 -4.01 14.23
CA ARG A 75 1.26 -2.62 14.07
C ARG A 75 2.08 -2.45 12.80
N LYS A 76 3.11 -3.28 12.58
CA LYS A 76 3.95 -3.24 11.37
C LYS A 76 3.12 -3.43 10.10
N GLN A 77 2.13 -4.31 10.14
CA GLN A 77 1.24 -4.56 9.00
C GLN A 77 0.34 -3.36 8.72
N THR A 78 -0.25 -2.76 9.75
CA THR A 78 -1.11 -1.57 9.63
C THR A 78 -0.31 -0.37 9.11
N GLU A 79 0.89 -0.13 9.64
CA GLU A 79 1.81 0.89 9.15
C GLU A 79 2.18 0.68 7.68
N ALA A 80 2.44 -0.56 7.27
CA ALA A 80 2.76 -0.87 5.88
C ALA A 80 1.57 -0.58 4.95
N ARG A 81 0.34 -0.90 5.37
CA ARG A 81 -0.89 -0.58 4.62
C ARG A 81 -1.11 0.94 4.52
N CYS A 82 -0.94 1.68 5.61
CA CYS A 82 -1.04 3.15 5.58
C CYS A 82 -0.04 3.77 4.60
N LEU A 83 1.22 3.29 4.57
CA LEU A 83 2.21 3.76 3.60
C LEU A 83 1.81 3.43 2.16
N ASP A 84 1.29 2.25 1.91
CA ASP A 84 0.83 1.87 0.58
C ASP A 84 -0.35 2.74 0.12
N LEU A 85 -1.27 3.10 1.03
CA LEU A 85 -2.35 4.05 0.76
C LEU A 85 -1.78 5.44 0.42
N ILE A 86 -0.86 5.96 1.22
CA ILE A 86 -0.24 7.27 0.99
C ILE A 86 0.46 7.29 -0.37
N PHE A 87 1.32 6.32 -0.65
CA PHE A 87 2.03 6.23 -1.93
C PHE A 87 1.08 6.08 -3.11
N GLY A 88 0.09 5.21 -3.00
CA GLY A 88 -0.90 4.98 -4.05
C GLY A 88 -1.73 6.23 -4.36
N LEU A 89 -2.19 6.97 -3.34
CA LEU A 89 -2.94 8.21 -3.52
C LEU A 89 -2.06 9.34 -4.09
N LEU A 90 -0.82 9.47 -3.62
CA LEU A 90 0.13 10.44 -4.18
C LEU A 90 0.48 10.13 -5.64
N ASP A 91 0.67 8.87 -6.01
CA ASP A 91 0.90 8.47 -7.39
C ASP A 91 -0.33 8.73 -8.27
N LEU A 92 -1.52 8.42 -7.75
CA LEU A 92 -2.77 8.65 -8.46
C LEU A 92 -3.06 10.15 -8.67
N SER A 93 -2.59 11.02 -7.75
CA SER A 93 -2.75 12.47 -7.90
C SER A 93 -2.05 13.03 -9.16
N ALA A 94 -1.09 12.29 -9.74
CA ALA A 94 -0.51 12.63 -11.04
C ALA A 94 -1.54 12.65 -12.20
N ALA A 95 -2.72 12.02 -12.01
CA ALA A 95 -3.82 12.13 -12.97
C ALA A 95 -4.32 13.58 -13.15
N SER A 96 -4.09 14.45 -12.17
CA SER A 96 -4.40 15.87 -12.28
C SER A 96 -3.73 16.55 -13.49
N PHE A 97 -2.53 16.08 -13.89
CA PHE A 97 -1.83 16.61 -15.07
C PHE A 97 -2.59 16.43 -16.38
N LEU A 98 -3.44 15.40 -16.46
CA LEU A 98 -4.22 15.14 -17.67
C LEU A 98 -5.35 16.17 -17.87
N PHE A 99 -5.86 16.73 -16.77
CA PHE A 99 -7.06 17.56 -16.79
C PHE A 99 -6.79 19.02 -16.39
N LEU A 100 -5.91 19.27 -15.41
CA LEU A 100 -5.63 20.63 -14.94
C LEU A 100 -4.66 21.37 -15.86
N PRO A 101 -4.88 22.68 -16.08
CA PRO A 101 -4.03 23.52 -16.91
C PRO A 101 -2.74 23.90 -16.16
N ILE A 102 -1.80 22.97 -16.07
CA ILE A 102 -0.53 23.13 -15.32
C ILE A 102 0.66 23.35 -16.28
N PHE A 103 0.48 23.05 -17.56
CA PHE A 103 1.55 23.17 -18.56
C PHE A 103 1.47 24.51 -19.28
N GLY A 104 2.62 25.24 -19.33
CA GLY A 104 2.74 26.46 -20.07
C GLY A 104 2.93 26.17 -21.56
N GLN A 105 2.09 26.79 -22.39
CA GLN A 105 2.21 26.77 -23.86
C GLN A 105 2.26 28.20 -24.41
N GLN A 106 3.19 28.46 -25.30
CA GLN A 106 3.28 29.75 -25.98
C GLN A 106 2.40 29.72 -27.23
N THR A 107 1.33 30.51 -27.24
CA THR A 107 0.40 30.61 -28.38
C THR A 107 0.24 32.08 -28.77
N ALA A 108 0.57 32.42 -30.00
CA ALA A 108 0.46 33.80 -30.55
C ALA A 108 1.10 34.90 -29.67
N GLY A 109 2.27 34.62 -29.08
CA GLY A 109 2.99 35.56 -28.23
C GLY A 109 2.44 35.71 -26.80
N ARG A 110 1.46 34.88 -26.40
CA ARG A 110 0.92 34.82 -25.04
C ARG A 110 1.20 33.46 -24.43
N LEU A 111 1.48 33.44 -23.13
CA LEU A 111 1.56 32.19 -22.35
C LEU A 111 0.13 31.77 -22.02
N ALA A 112 -0.27 30.61 -22.50
CA ALA A 112 -1.52 29.95 -22.14
C ALA A 112 -1.22 28.73 -21.26
N GLU A 113 -2.01 28.53 -20.23
CA GLU A 113 -1.96 27.34 -19.39
C GLU A 113 -2.89 26.27 -19.98
N VAL A 114 -2.36 25.07 -20.20
CA VAL A 114 -3.09 23.94 -20.79
C VAL A 114 -2.86 22.66 -20.01
N SER A 115 -3.77 21.70 -20.16
CA SER A 115 -3.56 20.36 -19.61
C SER A 115 -2.61 19.54 -20.51
N LEU A 116 -2.01 18.48 -19.98
CA LEU A 116 -1.10 17.61 -20.72
C LEU A 116 -1.73 17.06 -22.01
N LEU A 117 -3.03 16.72 -21.97
CA LEU A 117 -3.74 16.21 -23.15
C LEU A 117 -4.00 17.26 -24.23
N ARG A 118 -4.04 18.54 -23.86
CA ARG A 118 -4.28 19.66 -24.78
C ARG A 118 -3.00 20.35 -25.21
N LEU A 119 -1.86 19.91 -24.73
CA LEU A 119 -0.56 20.51 -25.03
C LEU A 119 -0.22 20.26 -26.51
N THR A 120 -0.16 21.32 -27.31
CA THR A 120 0.12 21.28 -28.74
C THR A 120 1.42 22.05 -29.05
N GLY A 121 1.99 21.84 -30.23
CA GLY A 121 3.21 22.55 -30.64
C GLY A 121 4.51 21.98 -30.09
N LEU A 122 4.47 20.86 -29.33
CA LEU A 122 5.65 20.11 -28.90
C LEU A 122 6.07 19.11 -29.97
N ALA A 123 7.37 18.85 -30.03
CA ALA A 123 7.86 17.72 -30.81
C ALA A 123 7.23 16.41 -30.27
N PRO A 124 6.82 15.46 -31.14
CA PRO A 124 6.10 14.24 -30.71
C PRO A 124 6.83 13.45 -29.64
N TYR A 125 8.16 13.41 -29.67
CA TYR A 125 8.97 12.70 -28.68
C TYR A 125 8.89 13.34 -27.27
N LEU A 126 8.75 14.68 -27.18
CA LEU A 126 8.59 15.38 -25.90
C LEU A 126 7.21 15.10 -25.28
N HIS A 127 6.17 15.06 -26.10
CA HIS A 127 4.82 14.72 -25.63
C HIS A 127 4.77 13.29 -25.05
N VAL A 128 5.39 12.35 -25.74
CA VAL A 128 5.54 10.96 -25.23
C VAL A 128 6.39 10.94 -23.96
N ALA A 129 7.49 11.69 -23.91
CA ALA A 129 8.34 11.77 -22.72
C ALA A 129 7.60 12.30 -21.49
N TYR A 130 6.63 13.22 -21.64
CA TYR A 130 5.81 13.71 -20.54
C TYR A 130 4.72 12.70 -20.13
N LEU A 131 4.15 11.99 -21.10
CA LEU A 131 3.11 10.99 -20.83
C LEU A 131 3.64 9.78 -20.06
N ILE A 132 4.88 9.32 -20.36
CA ILE A 132 5.45 8.11 -19.72
C ILE A 132 5.48 8.21 -18.19
N PRO A 133 6.10 9.23 -17.55
CA PRO A 133 6.13 9.31 -16.10
C PRO A 133 4.73 9.53 -15.49
N VAL A 134 3.87 10.32 -16.12
CA VAL A 134 2.53 10.59 -15.62
C VAL A 134 1.66 9.34 -15.66
N THR A 135 1.56 8.65 -16.81
CA THR A 135 0.79 7.42 -16.94
C THR A 135 1.39 6.29 -16.09
N GLY A 136 2.72 6.21 -16.03
CA GLY A 136 3.42 5.25 -15.18
C GLY A 136 3.09 5.43 -13.69
N LEU A 137 3.07 6.66 -13.18
CA LEU A 137 2.66 6.95 -11.80
C LEU A 137 1.19 6.59 -11.56
N ILE A 138 0.29 6.95 -12.46
CA ILE A 138 -1.14 6.62 -12.36
C ILE A 138 -1.33 5.11 -12.28
N LEU A 139 -0.73 4.35 -13.20
CA LEU A 139 -0.82 2.89 -13.22
C LEU A 139 -0.23 2.27 -11.95
N LEU A 140 0.92 2.77 -11.50
CA LEU A 140 1.56 2.29 -10.28
C LEU A 140 0.70 2.58 -9.04
N GLY A 141 0.07 3.77 -8.99
CA GLY A 141 -0.88 4.14 -7.94
C GLY A 141 -2.09 3.20 -7.89
N ILE A 142 -2.73 2.95 -9.04
CA ILE A 142 -3.85 2.01 -9.16
C ILE A 142 -3.42 0.61 -8.70
N LEU A 143 -2.29 0.10 -9.20
CA LEU A 143 -1.77 -1.22 -8.83
C LEU A 143 -1.45 -1.31 -7.33
N THR A 144 -0.87 -0.25 -6.75
CA THR A 144 -0.55 -0.22 -5.32
C THR A 144 -1.80 -0.29 -4.46
N LEU A 145 -2.87 0.42 -4.85
CA LEU A 145 -4.16 0.41 -4.16
C LEU A 145 -4.93 -0.91 -4.39
N ALA A 146 -4.94 -1.44 -5.61
CA ALA A 146 -5.65 -2.67 -5.94
C ALA A 146 -5.00 -3.92 -5.31
N LEU A 147 -3.66 -3.95 -5.25
CA LEU A 147 -2.90 -5.11 -4.80
C LEU A 147 -2.50 -5.06 -3.32
N GLN A 148 -3.18 -4.25 -2.49
CA GLN A 148 -2.89 -4.13 -1.05
C GLN A 148 -2.96 -5.46 -0.30
N ASN A 149 -3.82 -6.36 -0.75
CA ASN A 149 -4.06 -7.65 -0.11
C ASN A 149 -3.13 -8.77 -0.62
N ILE A 150 -2.40 -8.54 -1.72
CA ILE A 150 -1.51 -9.51 -2.32
C ILE A 150 -0.11 -9.38 -1.73
N ARG A 151 0.32 -10.40 -0.98
CA ARG A 151 1.64 -10.47 -0.33
C ARG A 151 2.73 -11.04 -1.26
N ASN A 152 2.90 -10.48 -2.46
CA ASN A 152 4.04 -10.84 -3.29
C ASN A 152 5.29 -10.09 -2.79
N SER A 153 6.31 -10.83 -2.34
CA SER A 153 7.53 -10.27 -1.75
C SER A 153 8.30 -9.36 -2.71
N LEU A 154 8.31 -9.66 -4.00
CA LEU A 154 8.94 -8.84 -5.04
C LEU A 154 8.19 -7.52 -5.21
N TRP A 155 6.86 -7.57 -5.31
CA TRP A 155 6.02 -6.38 -5.43
C TRP A 155 6.21 -5.42 -4.26
N LEU A 156 6.20 -5.93 -3.03
CA LEU A 156 6.40 -5.11 -1.81
C LEU A 156 7.76 -4.38 -1.79
N ARG A 157 8.81 -4.98 -2.35
CA ARG A 157 10.16 -4.36 -2.39
C ARG A 157 10.29 -3.32 -3.51
N VAL A 158 9.64 -3.55 -4.65
CA VAL A 158 9.88 -2.78 -5.88
C VAL A 158 8.94 -1.57 -5.98
N LYS A 159 7.66 -1.69 -5.62
CA LYS A 159 6.64 -0.66 -5.82
C LYS A 159 7.03 0.74 -5.31
N ARG A 160 7.54 0.85 -4.07
CA ARG A 160 7.92 2.14 -3.47
C ARG A 160 9.16 2.74 -4.13
N LYS A 161 10.16 1.91 -4.43
CA LYS A 161 11.37 2.35 -5.14
C LYS A 161 11.01 2.84 -6.54
N LEU A 162 10.16 2.12 -7.25
CA LEU A 162 9.71 2.48 -8.59
C LEU A 162 8.93 3.80 -8.58
N SER A 163 8.02 4.00 -7.61
CA SER A 163 7.29 5.26 -7.42
C SER A 163 8.23 6.46 -7.20
N LEU A 164 9.25 6.30 -6.35
CA LEU A 164 10.24 7.37 -6.12
C LEU A 164 11.08 7.67 -7.37
N VAL A 165 11.58 6.64 -8.04
CA VAL A 165 12.37 6.80 -9.27
C VAL A 165 11.54 7.49 -10.34
N LEU A 166 10.29 7.06 -10.55
CA LEU A 166 9.42 7.62 -11.57
C LEU A 166 9.05 9.08 -11.27
N SER A 167 8.79 9.42 -10.01
CA SER A 167 8.56 10.80 -9.56
C SER A 167 9.81 11.66 -9.75
N GLY A 168 11.00 11.14 -9.43
CA GLY A 168 12.27 11.84 -9.61
C GLY A 168 12.60 12.10 -11.09
N VAL A 169 12.45 11.08 -11.94
CA VAL A 169 12.65 11.19 -13.39
C VAL A 169 11.66 12.19 -14.00
N GLY A 170 10.38 12.13 -13.62
CA GLY A 170 9.37 13.09 -14.09
C GLY A 170 9.67 14.53 -13.65
N THR A 171 10.08 14.73 -12.39
CA THR A 171 10.48 16.05 -11.89
C THR A 171 11.67 16.61 -12.68
N PHE A 172 12.71 15.80 -12.87
CA PHE A 172 13.90 16.21 -13.63
C PHE A 172 13.56 16.56 -15.07
N LEU A 173 12.73 15.76 -15.72
CA LEU A 173 12.26 15.98 -17.09
C LEU A 173 11.49 17.30 -17.21
N PHE A 174 10.59 17.62 -16.28
CA PHE A 174 9.83 18.88 -16.32
C PHE A 174 10.68 20.11 -15.98
N ILE A 175 11.74 19.96 -15.18
CA ILE A 175 12.72 21.04 -14.95
C ILE A 175 13.49 21.33 -16.25
N LEU A 176 13.96 20.31 -16.95
CA LEU A 176 14.68 20.45 -18.22
C LEU A 176 13.82 21.05 -19.34
N SER A 177 12.52 20.83 -19.27
CA SER A 177 11.55 21.20 -20.32
C SER A 177 10.78 22.47 -20.01
N PRO A 178 11.31 23.49 -19.38
CA PRO A 178 10.76 24.67 -18.71
C PRO A 178 9.25 24.61 -18.38
N GLN A 179 8.86 23.58 -17.63
CA GLN A 179 7.49 23.41 -17.12
C GLN A 179 7.47 23.53 -15.58
N PRO A 180 7.64 24.75 -15.02
CA PRO A 180 7.93 24.96 -13.60
C PRO A 180 6.79 24.47 -12.68
N TYR A 181 5.53 24.66 -13.07
CA TYR A 181 4.40 24.24 -12.24
C TYR A 181 4.28 22.72 -12.16
N ALA A 182 4.48 22.02 -13.28
CA ALA A 182 4.48 20.55 -13.31
C ALA A 182 5.68 19.98 -12.52
N ALA A 183 6.85 20.59 -12.68
CA ALA A 183 8.05 20.21 -11.92
C ALA A 183 7.85 20.41 -10.41
N ALA A 184 7.34 21.58 -9.98
CA ALA A 184 7.08 21.89 -8.58
C ALA A 184 6.07 20.93 -7.96
N PHE A 185 5.01 20.57 -8.69
CA PHE A 185 4.01 19.61 -8.21
C PHE A 185 4.60 18.22 -8.00
N LEU A 186 5.32 17.66 -8.99
CA LEU A 186 5.96 16.35 -8.82
C LEU A 186 7.05 16.37 -7.76
N PHE A 187 7.81 17.45 -7.64
CA PHE A 187 8.81 17.62 -6.60
C PHE A 187 8.18 17.60 -5.21
N LEU A 188 7.05 18.29 -5.01
CA LEU A 188 6.30 18.26 -3.76
C LEU A 188 5.84 16.85 -3.43
N LEU A 189 5.28 16.10 -4.39
CA LEU A 189 4.90 14.72 -4.20
C LEU A 189 6.10 13.84 -3.81
N LEU A 190 7.24 14.02 -4.48
CA LEU A 190 8.48 13.31 -4.18
C LEU A 190 8.96 13.60 -2.75
N LEU A 191 8.91 14.88 -2.34
CA LEU A 191 9.32 15.32 -1.02
C LEU A 191 8.42 14.70 0.07
N ILE A 192 7.11 14.71 -0.11
CA ILE A 192 6.16 14.05 0.82
C ILE A 192 6.47 12.55 0.94
N LYS A 193 6.70 11.85 -0.18
CA LYS A 193 7.08 10.44 -0.19
C LYS A 193 8.39 10.19 0.57
N ALA A 194 9.41 11.02 0.34
CA ALA A 194 10.71 10.92 1.02
C ALA A 194 10.56 11.13 2.54
N LEU A 195 9.81 12.15 2.96
CA LEU A 195 9.55 12.44 4.37
C LEU A 195 8.77 11.31 5.07
N THR A 196 7.79 10.70 4.38
CA THR A 196 7.04 9.56 4.95
C THR A 196 7.92 8.33 5.17
N LEU A 197 8.97 8.14 4.36
CA LEU A 197 9.94 7.07 4.56
C LEU A 197 10.97 7.40 5.65
N SER A 198 11.42 8.66 5.74
CA SER A 198 12.43 9.09 6.72
C SER A 198 11.95 9.00 8.17
N LYS A 199 10.67 9.28 8.45
CA LYS A 199 10.10 9.13 9.81
C LYS A 199 10.15 7.70 10.37
N ARG A 200 10.61 6.74 9.59
CA ARG A 200 10.59 5.31 9.92
C ARG A 200 11.98 4.72 10.23
N GLN A 201 13.03 5.51 10.07
CA GLN A 201 14.39 5.18 10.53
C GLN A 201 14.62 5.69 11.95
#